data_84eb752be80fa7b01a0a869556ab4e3b
#
_entry.id   84eb752be80fa7b01a0a869556ab4e3b
#
_cell.length_a   1.000
_cell.length_b   1.000
_cell.length_c   1.000
_cell.angle_alpha   90.00
_cell.angle_beta   90.00
_cell.angle_gamma   90.00
#
_symmetry.space_group_name_H-M   'P 1'
#
loop_
_entity.id
_entity.type
_entity.pdbx_description
1 polymer ?
#
loop_
_entity_poly.entity_id
_entity_poly.type
_entity_poly.pdbx_seq_one_letter_code
_entity_poly.pdbx_strand_id
1 'polypeptide(L)'
;MTASVLPIRLHSGRRVQFDNLPPLSVYVHIPWCIRKCPYCDFNSHNAPADGVDENAYLDALEADLDASLPLIWGRRVVTVFIGGGTPSLFSGAAIDRLLASLRARLPLLADVEVTMEANPGTFERSRFADYRAAGVTRLSLGIQSFSDAKLKALGRVHDSAQARAAAEAAAGLFDTFNLDLMYALPQQTLPELREDLATALSFAPPHLSCYHLTLEPNTLFARFPPKVPDDDLAAAMLDTVGEMLGGTYENYEVSAWARPGHRAQHNLNYWMFGDYLGLGAGAHGKLSFPDRIIRQAKFRHPRRYMEAALAGHACEIDEAVKPADLPFEFMLNALRLTEGVDADLFADRTGLSSAVIRVKLRQAIDRGLLGDDPLVLRPTPLGRNFLNDLLEIFLPDEPDREAGTGEEGSRRDPASREARAETGVGGPHVRNQGAREVPVRVERLAGDAAAPAAERQAEHGITLPNGVVPLKRMEP
;
A
#
# COMPACT_ATOMS: atom_id res chain seq x y z
N MET A 1 -8.20 36.85 -36.40
CA MET A 1 -8.47 35.76 -35.42
C MET A 1 -7.86 34.47 -35.99
N THR A 2 -6.66 34.14 -35.60
CA THR A 2 -5.98 32.90 -36.02
C THR A 2 -6.43 31.77 -35.08
N ALA A 3 -7.19 30.82 -35.63
CA ALA A 3 -7.59 29.60 -34.92
C ALA A 3 -6.33 28.80 -34.61
N SER A 4 -6.01 28.66 -33.32
CA SER A 4 -4.97 27.79 -32.87
C SER A 4 -5.43 26.33 -33.02
N VAL A 5 -4.89 25.64 -34.02
CA VAL A 5 -5.12 24.20 -34.20
C VAL A 5 -4.26 23.48 -33.20
N LEU A 6 -4.88 22.94 -32.13
CA LEU A 6 -4.20 22.01 -31.23
C LEU A 6 -3.85 20.75 -32.03
N PRO A 7 -2.59 20.30 -31.99
CA PRO A 7 -2.20 19.08 -32.69
C PRO A 7 -2.86 17.88 -32.02
N ILE A 8 -3.74 17.18 -32.73
CA ILE A 8 -4.27 15.87 -32.34
C ILE A 8 -3.09 14.88 -32.41
N ARG A 9 -2.50 14.56 -31.29
CA ARG A 9 -1.50 13.48 -31.19
C ARG A 9 -2.21 12.14 -31.24
N LEU A 10 -2.16 11.46 -32.38
CA LEU A 10 -2.56 10.06 -32.50
C LEU A 10 -1.49 9.17 -31.83
N HIS A 11 -1.59 8.95 -30.53
CA HIS A 11 -0.79 7.95 -29.85
C HIS A 11 -1.40 6.56 -30.12
N SER A 12 -0.58 5.61 -30.56
CA SER A 12 -0.97 4.19 -30.50
C SER A 12 -1.21 3.86 -29.01
N GLY A 13 -2.44 3.61 -28.62
CA GLY A 13 -2.92 3.56 -27.23
C GLY A 13 -2.26 2.52 -26.29
N ARG A 14 -1.16 1.89 -26.73
CA ARG A 14 -0.40 0.87 -25.98
C ARG A 14 1.03 1.26 -25.67
N ARG A 15 1.47 2.49 -25.94
CA ARG A 15 2.83 2.92 -25.66
C ARG A 15 2.82 4.01 -24.59
N VAL A 16 3.63 3.80 -23.54
CA VAL A 16 3.83 4.78 -22.49
C VAL A 16 4.61 5.98 -23.01
N GLN A 17 4.12 7.18 -22.78
CA GLN A 17 4.79 8.43 -23.12
C GLN A 17 4.35 9.53 -22.17
N PHE A 18 5.30 10.11 -21.45
CA PHE A 18 5.07 11.23 -20.55
C PHE A 18 5.52 12.55 -21.15
N ASP A 19 4.67 13.57 -21.08
CA ASP A 19 5.04 14.97 -21.34
C ASP A 19 5.69 15.59 -20.09
N ASN A 20 5.20 15.24 -18.91
CA ASN A 20 5.75 15.62 -17.61
C ASN A 20 5.76 14.41 -16.68
N LEU A 21 6.82 14.26 -15.90
CA LEU A 21 6.89 13.17 -14.93
C LEU A 21 6.01 13.47 -13.70
N PRO A 22 5.40 12.43 -13.08
CA PRO A 22 4.61 12.57 -11.85
C PRO A 22 5.39 13.22 -10.71
N PRO A 23 4.75 13.84 -9.69
CA PRO A 23 5.42 14.30 -8.48
C PRO A 23 6.19 13.16 -7.82
N LEU A 24 7.34 13.48 -7.22
CA LEU A 24 8.22 12.51 -6.57
C LEU A 24 8.15 12.64 -5.06
N SER A 25 7.89 11.54 -4.37
CA SER A 25 8.03 11.38 -2.92
C SER A 25 9.25 10.52 -2.58
N VAL A 26 9.69 10.57 -1.32
CA VAL A 26 10.69 9.65 -0.78
C VAL A 26 10.07 8.86 0.36
N TYR A 27 10.19 7.54 0.31
CA TYR A 27 9.83 6.63 1.38
C TYR A 27 11.08 6.01 1.98
N VAL A 28 11.25 6.11 3.30
CA VAL A 28 12.37 5.50 4.02
C VAL A 28 11.84 4.42 4.92
N HIS A 29 12.29 3.18 4.73
CA HIS A 29 11.87 2.03 5.50
C HIS A 29 12.85 1.72 6.63
N ILE A 30 12.38 1.73 7.87
CA ILE A 30 13.12 1.30 9.05
C ILE A 30 12.57 -0.08 9.47
N PRO A 31 13.32 -1.18 9.26
CA PRO A 31 12.75 -2.52 9.29
C PRO A 31 12.65 -3.17 10.68
N TRP A 32 12.89 -2.46 11.77
CA TRP A 32 12.91 -3.07 13.10
C TRP A 32 11.73 -2.69 13.99
N CYS A 33 11.28 -3.66 14.78
CA CYS A 33 10.33 -3.50 15.87
C CYS A 33 10.92 -4.10 17.16
N ILE A 34 10.50 -3.61 18.32
CA ILE A 34 10.79 -4.27 19.60
C ILE A 34 10.23 -5.69 19.55
N ARG A 35 9.00 -5.85 19.06
CA ARG A 35 8.32 -7.13 18.85
C ARG A 35 7.36 -7.01 17.68
N LYS A 36 7.41 -7.97 16.74
CA LYS A 36 6.47 -8.04 15.63
C LYS A 36 5.09 -8.47 16.12
N CYS A 37 4.07 -7.66 15.78
CA CYS A 37 2.69 -7.97 16.12
C CYS A 37 2.15 -9.15 15.32
N PRO A 38 1.25 -10.00 15.88
CA PRO A 38 0.78 -11.22 15.23
C PRO A 38 -0.07 -10.99 13.98
N TYR A 39 -0.60 -9.79 13.77
CA TYR A 39 -1.40 -9.39 12.60
C TYR A 39 -0.57 -8.67 11.52
N CYS A 40 0.69 -8.28 11.81
CA CYS A 40 1.48 -7.41 10.96
C CYS A 40 2.13 -8.19 9.81
N ASP A 41 1.85 -7.79 8.58
CA ASP A 41 2.40 -8.31 7.32
C ASP A 41 3.59 -7.50 6.79
N PHE A 42 3.86 -6.32 7.37
CA PHE A 42 4.98 -5.46 6.95
C PHE A 42 6.33 -6.17 7.03
N ASN A 43 7.28 -5.67 6.22
CA ASN A 43 8.66 -6.11 6.28
C ASN A 43 9.32 -5.63 7.59
N SER A 44 8.97 -6.25 8.70
CA SER A 44 9.50 -5.91 10.02
C SER A 44 10.20 -7.10 10.68
N HIS A 45 11.29 -6.80 11.36
CA HIS A 45 12.17 -7.75 12.04
C HIS A 45 12.30 -7.36 13.51
N ASN A 46 12.47 -8.35 14.39
CA ASN A 46 12.78 -8.01 15.78
C ASN A 46 14.13 -7.29 15.86
N ALA A 47 14.20 -6.22 16.63
CA ALA A 47 15.43 -5.53 16.89
C ALA A 47 16.44 -6.49 17.57
N PRO A 48 17.76 -6.39 17.25
CA PRO A 48 18.79 -7.14 17.94
C PRO A 48 18.78 -6.86 19.44
N ALA A 49 19.18 -7.85 20.26
CA ALA A 49 19.17 -7.72 21.72
C ALA A 49 20.16 -6.65 22.25
N ASP A 50 21.20 -6.39 21.50
CA ASP A 50 22.23 -5.37 21.73
C ASP A 50 21.89 -4.00 21.12
N GLY A 51 20.70 -3.87 20.55
CA GLY A 51 20.20 -2.66 19.88
C GLY A 51 20.48 -2.64 18.38
N VAL A 52 19.89 -1.64 17.71
CA VAL A 52 20.09 -1.41 16.29
C VAL A 52 21.35 -0.55 16.09
N ASP A 53 22.26 -0.97 15.23
CA ASP A 53 23.34 -0.11 14.77
C ASP A 53 22.78 0.95 13.79
N GLU A 54 22.35 2.07 14.36
CA GLU A 54 21.76 3.19 13.61
C GLU A 54 22.74 3.74 12.56
N ASN A 55 24.04 3.85 12.92
CA ASN A 55 25.04 4.42 12.01
C ASN A 55 25.29 3.53 10.81
N ALA A 56 25.48 2.24 11.01
CA ALA A 56 25.68 1.30 9.91
C ALA A 56 24.45 1.26 8.98
N TYR A 57 23.23 1.39 9.53
CA TYR A 57 22.04 1.45 8.70
C TYR A 57 21.92 2.75 7.92
N LEU A 58 22.25 3.88 8.54
CA LEU A 58 22.27 5.19 7.88
C LEU A 58 23.33 5.24 6.77
N ASP A 59 24.52 4.67 6.99
CA ASP A 59 25.56 4.55 5.94
C ASP A 59 25.03 3.77 4.73
N ALA A 60 24.27 2.70 4.95
CA ALA A 60 23.64 1.92 3.89
C ALA A 60 22.52 2.70 3.18
N LEU A 61 21.68 3.46 3.92
CA LEU A 61 20.65 4.33 3.34
C LEU A 61 21.27 5.44 2.48
N GLU A 62 22.37 6.03 2.92
CA GLU A 62 23.09 7.06 2.16
C GLU A 62 23.68 6.48 0.86
N ALA A 63 24.28 5.30 0.93
CA ALA A 63 24.79 4.60 -0.25
C ALA A 63 23.67 4.21 -1.24
N ASP A 64 22.52 3.73 -0.74
CA ASP A 64 21.35 3.43 -1.57
C ASP A 64 20.78 4.69 -2.24
N LEU A 65 20.72 5.81 -1.50
CA LEU A 65 20.31 7.10 -2.04
C LEU A 65 21.28 7.57 -3.14
N ASP A 66 22.59 7.53 -2.88
CA ASP A 66 23.60 7.95 -3.85
C ASP A 66 23.54 7.13 -5.15
N ALA A 67 23.32 5.82 -5.03
CA ALA A 67 23.11 4.93 -6.19
C ALA A 67 21.81 5.21 -6.94
N SER A 68 20.80 5.75 -6.26
CA SER A 68 19.47 6.05 -6.83
C SER A 68 19.37 7.44 -7.47
N LEU A 69 20.28 8.38 -7.15
CA LEU A 69 20.25 9.75 -7.69
C LEU A 69 20.16 9.84 -9.22
N PRO A 70 20.89 9.01 -10.01
CA PRO A 70 20.78 9.05 -11.48
C PRO A 70 19.37 8.74 -12.01
N LEU A 71 18.54 8.03 -11.25
CA LEU A 71 17.18 7.64 -11.67
C LEU A 71 16.18 8.78 -11.54
N ILE A 72 16.44 9.76 -10.69
CA ILE A 72 15.49 10.84 -10.36
C ILE A 72 15.87 12.21 -10.92
N TRP A 73 17.08 12.37 -11.52
CA TRP A 73 17.50 13.53 -12.31
C TRP A 73 17.19 14.91 -11.70
N GLY A 74 17.44 15.08 -10.39
CA GLY A 74 17.19 16.35 -9.70
C GLY A 74 15.71 16.74 -9.60
N ARG A 75 14.78 15.80 -9.73
CA ARG A 75 13.34 16.01 -9.53
C ARG A 75 13.07 16.51 -8.13
N ARG A 76 12.18 17.49 -8.01
CA ARG A 76 11.77 18.03 -6.70
C ARG A 76 10.98 16.99 -5.92
N VAL A 77 11.32 16.82 -4.64
CA VAL A 77 10.63 15.93 -3.72
C VAL A 77 9.54 16.70 -2.99
N VAL A 78 8.31 16.21 -3.10
CA VAL A 78 7.12 16.85 -2.53
C VAL A 78 6.83 16.40 -1.11
N THR A 79 7.18 15.14 -0.74
CA THR A 79 7.00 14.60 0.61
C THR A 79 8.08 13.59 0.94
N VAL A 80 8.36 13.43 2.24
CA VAL A 80 9.19 12.37 2.82
C VAL A 80 8.36 11.61 3.84
N PHE A 81 8.40 10.28 3.78
CA PHE A 81 7.75 9.43 4.77
C PHE A 81 8.76 8.42 5.34
N ILE A 82 8.86 8.37 6.66
CA ILE A 82 9.75 7.46 7.40
C ILE A 82 8.85 6.47 8.12
N GLY A 83 8.78 5.24 7.59
CA GLY A 83 7.86 4.20 8.05
C GLY A 83 8.48 2.82 8.16
N GLY A 84 7.62 1.81 8.26
CA GLY A 84 7.99 0.40 8.18
C GLY A 84 7.76 -0.42 9.44
N GLY A 85 8.80 -0.80 10.16
CA GLY A 85 8.68 -1.50 11.45
C GLY A 85 8.31 -0.54 12.58
N THR A 86 9.29 0.15 13.11
CA THR A 86 9.13 1.15 14.18
C THR A 86 10.22 2.21 14.06
N PRO A 87 10.04 3.22 13.22
CA PRO A 87 11.04 4.28 13.02
C PRO A 87 11.44 4.99 14.31
N SER A 88 10.53 5.09 15.27
CA SER A 88 10.78 5.72 16.57
C SER A 88 11.76 4.95 17.49
N LEU A 89 12.26 3.79 17.06
CA LEU A 89 13.42 3.15 17.70
C LEU A 89 14.72 3.93 17.47
N PHE A 90 14.81 4.68 16.36
CA PHE A 90 15.97 5.49 16.05
C PHE A 90 16.04 6.76 16.91
N SER A 91 17.24 7.16 17.26
CA SER A 91 17.48 8.38 18.05
C SER A 91 17.14 9.65 17.26
N GLY A 92 16.86 10.75 17.96
CA GLY A 92 16.68 12.06 17.31
C GLY A 92 17.88 12.47 16.47
N ALA A 93 19.11 12.16 16.94
CA ALA A 93 20.35 12.41 16.19
C ALA A 93 20.42 11.58 14.89
N ALA A 94 19.96 10.33 14.90
CA ALA A 94 19.90 9.48 13.71
C ALA A 94 18.88 10.02 12.69
N ILE A 95 17.71 10.47 13.15
CA ILE A 95 16.71 11.08 12.27
C ILE A 95 17.21 12.44 11.73
N ASP A 96 17.91 13.25 12.53
CA ASP A 96 18.53 14.49 12.05
C ASP A 96 19.57 14.20 10.96
N ARG A 97 20.48 13.22 11.16
CA ARG A 97 21.44 12.77 10.15
C ARG A 97 20.74 12.32 8.88
N LEU A 98 19.68 11.51 8.97
CA LEU A 98 18.91 11.05 7.82
C LEU A 98 18.34 12.22 7.03
N LEU A 99 17.65 13.15 7.71
CA LEU A 99 17.01 14.29 7.05
C LEU A 99 18.04 15.28 6.50
N ALA A 100 19.18 15.49 7.18
CA ALA A 100 20.29 16.28 6.67
C ALA A 100 20.88 15.66 5.39
N SER A 101 21.04 14.32 5.36
CA SER A 101 21.51 13.57 4.20
C SER A 101 20.56 13.71 2.99
N LEU A 102 19.24 13.60 3.22
CA LEU A 102 18.23 13.82 2.18
C LEU A 102 18.27 15.25 1.65
N ARG A 103 18.34 16.27 2.53
CA ARG A 103 18.42 17.69 2.14
C ARG A 103 19.67 18.03 1.35
N ALA A 104 20.78 17.39 1.66
CA ALA A 104 22.05 17.62 0.97
C ALA A 104 22.06 17.09 -0.47
N ARG A 105 21.26 16.05 -0.77
CA ARG A 105 21.26 15.32 -2.04
C ARG A 105 20.04 15.58 -2.91
N LEU A 106 18.91 15.97 -2.32
CA LEU A 106 17.62 16.10 -3.00
C LEU A 106 17.07 17.51 -2.90
N PRO A 107 16.50 18.08 -3.98
CA PRO A 107 15.82 19.35 -3.95
C PRO A 107 14.43 19.20 -3.29
N LEU A 108 14.38 19.17 -1.97
CA LEU A 108 13.11 19.14 -1.22
C LEU A 108 12.36 20.48 -1.39
N LEU A 109 11.02 20.44 -1.45
CA LEU A 109 10.21 21.64 -1.38
C LEU A 109 10.41 22.35 -0.03
N ALA A 110 10.24 23.67 -0.01
CA ALA A 110 10.42 24.45 1.22
C ALA A 110 9.39 24.09 2.31
N ASP A 111 8.20 23.67 1.90
CA ASP A 111 7.06 23.23 2.72
C ASP A 111 6.86 21.70 2.68
N VAL A 112 7.92 20.95 2.41
CA VAL A 112 7.87 19.49 2.33
C VAL A 112 7.27 18.87 3.59
N GLU A 113 6.23 18.04 3.43
CA GLU A 113 5.72 17.21 4.52
C GLU A 113 6.74 16.10 4.82
N VAL A 114 7.23 16.04 6.05
CA VAL A 114 8.06 14.97 6.56
C VAL A 114 7.26 14.22 7.61
N THR A 115 6.66 13.10 7.22
CA THR A 115 5.92 12.21 8.11
C THR A 115 6.83 11.15 8.71
N MET A 116 6.64 10.84 9.99
CA MET A 116 7.34 9.74 10.68
C MET A 116 6.35 8.91 11.49
N GLU A 117 6.41 7.58 11.35
CA GLU A 117 5.66 6.65 12.19
C GLU A 117 6.33 6.48 13.56
N ALA A 118 5.51 6.37 14.60
CA ALA A 118 5.99 6.13 15.95
C ALA A 118 5.02 5.23 16.73
N ASN A 119 5.60 4.42 17.63
CA ASN A 119 4.83 3.72 18.64
C ASN A 119 4.62 4.63 19.87
N PRO A 120 3.51 4.44 20.60
CA PRO A 120 3.20 5.26 21.77
C PRO A 120 3.94 4.83 23.06
N GLY A 121 5.04 4.09 22.98
CA GLY A 121 5.82 3.69 24.14
C GLY A 121 6.47 4.87 24.88
N THR A 122 6.80 4.67 26.16
CA THR A 122 7.39 5.74 26.99
C THR A 122 8.74 6.21 26.44
N PHE A 123 9.53 5.28 25.95
CA PHE A 123 10.85 5.55 25.39
C PHE A 123 10.77 6.39 24.12
N GLU A 124 9.89 6.02 23.21
CA GLU A 124 9.71 6.71 21.92
C GLU A 124 9.16 8.12 22.16
N ARG A 125 8.19 8.26 23.06
CA ARG A 125 7.58 9.55 23.38
C ARG A 125 8.60 10.59 23.86
N SER A 126 9.61 10.18 24.62
CA SER A 126 10.65 11.12 25.11
C SER A 126 11.46 11.75 23.96
N ARG A 127 11.41 11.17 22.75
CA ARG A 127 12.15 11.64 21.57
C ARG A 127 11.32 12.50 20.61
N PHE A 128 10.01 12.67 20.83
CA PHE A 128 9.16 13.42 19.91
C PHE A 128 9.62 14.86 19.67
N ALA A 129 10.12 15.53 20.72
CA ALA A 129 10.70 16.86 20.60
C ALA A 129 11.96 16.87 19.72
N ASP A 130 12.82 15.83 19.86
CA ASP A 130 14.02 15.69 19.04
C ASP A 130 13.68 15.45 17.57
N TYR A 131 12.64 14.62 17.27
CA TYR A 131 12.17 14.42 15.90
C TYR A 131 11.62 15.70 15.29
N ARG A 132 10.86 16.49 16.07
CA ARG A 132 10.38 17.81 15.63
C ARG A 132 11.55 18.75 15.33
N ALA A 133 12.57 18.77 16.20
CA ALA A 133 13.78 19.57 16.01
C ALA A 133 14.60 19.15 14.79
N ALA A 134 14.67 17.83 14.50
CA ALA A 134 15.31 17.29 13.30
C ALA A 134 14.57 17.69 12.00
N GLY A 135 13.30 18.08 12.11
CA GLY A 135 12.50 18.56 10.98
C GLY A 135 11.39 17.62 10.52
N VAL A 136 10.99 16.66 11.37
CA VAL A 136 9.73 15.93 11.19
C VAL A 136 8.59 16.93 11.37
N THR A 137 7.69 17.00 10.37
CA THR A 137 6.57 17.98 10.39
C THR A 137 5.25 17.31 10.77
N ARG A 138 5.13 15.99 10.58
CA ARG A 138 3.93 15.20 10.87
C ARG A 138 4.31 13.89 11.57
N LEU A 139 3.59 13.54 12.63
CA LEU A 139 3.78 12.27 13.35
C LEU A 139 2.57 11.36 13.13
N SER A 140 2.79 10.07 12.84
CA SER A 140 1.74 9.03 12.80
C SER A 140 1.91 8.09 13.97
N LEU A 141 0.92 8.01 14.86
CA LEU A 141 0.98 7.22 16.07
C LEU A 141 0.18 5.93 15.94
N GLY A 142 0.84 4.79 15.99
CA GLY A 142 0.22 3.47 15.98
C GLY A 142 -0.48 3.12 17.30
N ILE A 143 -1.55 3.83 17.65
CA ILE A 143 -2.33 3.66 18.87
C ILE A 143 -3.07 2.31 18.86
N GLN A 144 -3.78 2.03 17.81
CA GLN A 144 -4.63 0.87 17.53
C GLN A 144 -5.90 0.79 18.39
N SER A 145 -5.81 0.97 19.71
CA SER A 145 -6.92 1.03 20.68
C SER A 145 -6.47 1.73 21.97
N PHE A 146 -7.42 2.24 22.74
CA PHE A 146 -7.20 2.74 24.09
C PHE A 146 -7.67 1.75 25.18
N SER A 147 -7.93 0.49 24.80
CA SER A 147 -8.29 -0.61 25.69
C SER A 147 -7.11 -1.56 25.88
N ASP A 148 -6.65 -1.74 27.13
CA ASP A 148 -5.56 -2.66 27.46
C ASP A 148 -5.86 -4.10 27.03
N ALA A 149 -7.13 -4.53 27.13
CA ALA A 149 -7.57 -5.85 26.70
C ALA A 149 -7.38 -6.03 25.17
N LYS A 150 -7.73 -5.03 24.37
CA LYS A 150 -7.60 -5.07 22.91
C LYS A 150 -6.13 -4.93 22.49
N LEU A 151 -5.37 -4.05 23.11
CA LEU A 151 -3.92 -3.93 22.89
C LEU A 151 -3.19 -5.25 23.18
N LYS A 152 -3.52 -5.91 24.29
CA LYS A 152 -2.98 -7.23 24.62
C LYS A 152 -3.38 -8.29 23.59
N ALA A 153 -4.63 -8.30 23.14
CA ALA A 153 -5.10 -9.23 22.10
C ALA A 153 -4.39 -9.01 20.76
N LEU A 154 -4.06 -7.77 20.42
CA LEU A 154 -3.25 -7.40 19.26
C LEU A 154 -1.74 -7.68 19.45
N GLY A 155 -1.30 -8.09 20.63
CA GLY A 155 0.12 -8.31 20.91
C GLY A 155 0.95 -7.03 20.98
N ARG A 156 0.32 -5.87 21.23
CA ARG A 156 1.02 -4.59 21.38
C ARG A 156 1.88 -4.57 22.64
N VAL A 157 2.95 -3.78 22.59
CA VAL A 157 3.91 -3.65 23.70
C VAL A 157 3.58 -2.49 24.63
N HIS A 158 2.77 -1.53 24.19
CA HIS A 158 2.29 -0.39 24.97
C HIS A 158 0.91 -0.67 25.57
N ASP A 159 0.57 0.08 26.61
CA ASP A 159 -0.72 0.08 27.28
C ASP A 159 -1.54 1.35 26.95
N SER A 160 -2.78 1.41 27.44
CA SER A 160 -3.71 2.53 27.20
C SER A 160 -3.21 3.85 27.82
N ALA A 161 -2.51 3.81 28.93
CA ALA A 161 -1.94 5.00 29.58
C ALA A 161 -0.80 5.58 28.71
N GLN A 162 0.06 4.72 28.17
CA GLN A 162 1.11 5.13 27.23
C GLN A 162 0.53 5.68 25.93
N ALA A 163 -0.52 5.05 25.39
CA ALA A 163 -1.23 5.53 24.20
C ALA A 163 -1.79 6.95 24.40
N ARG A 164 -2.48 7.21 25.52
CA ARG A 164 -3.01 8.53 25.86
C ARG A 164 -1.89 9.57 26.02
N ALA A 165 -0.85 9.24 26.75
CA ALA A 165 0.27 10.14 26.98
C ALA A 165 1.05 10.46 25.68
N ALA A 166 1.13 9.53 24.74
CA ALA A 166 1.74 9.77 23.43
C ALA A 166 0.87 10.68 22.56
N ALA A 167 -0.46 10.46 22.54
CA ALA A 167 -1.38 11.33 21.82
C ALA A 167 -1.35 12.78 22.36
N GLU A 168 -1.33 12.94 23.69
CA GLU A 168 -1.19 14.26 24.33
C GLU A 168 0.13 14.95 23.99
N ALA A 169 1.25 14.21 24.02
CA ALA A 169 2.56 14.73 23.66
C ALA A 169 2.61 15.15 22.17
N ALA A 170 2.04 14.37 21.28
CA ALA A 170 1.96 14.71 19.86
C ALA A 170 1.12 15.97 19.64
N ALA A 171 -0.03 16.09 20.30
CA ALA A 171 -0.89 17.29 20.22
C ALA A 171 -0.19 18.56 20.72
N GLY A 172 0.73 18.43 21.69
CA GLY A 172 1.51 19.56 22.19
C GLY A 172 2.73 19.95 21.36
N LEU A 173 3.21 19.06 20.47
CA LEU A 173 4.47 19.24 19.75
C LEU A 173 4.30 19.41 18.23
N PHE A 174 3.24 18.88 17.64
CA PHE A 174 3.03 18.84 16.19
C PHE A 174 1.73 19.53 15.80
N ASP A 175 1.80 20.43 14.83
CA ASP A 175 0.62 21.08 14.25
C ASP A 175 -0.23 20.06 13.46
N THR A 176 0.42 19.01 12.97
CA THR A 176 -0.23 17.91 12.24
C THR A 176 0.27 16.57 12.79
N PHE A 177 -0.66 15.73 13.21
CA PHE A 177 -0.40 14.35 13.64
C PHE A 177 -1.59 13.46 13.33
N ASN A 178 -1.32 12.16 13.24
CA ASN A 178 -2.31 11.14 13.00
C ASN A 178 -2.37 10.15 14.16
N LEU A 179 -3.55 9.68 14.49
CA LEU A 179 -3.77 8.53 15.35
C LEU A 179 -4.30 7.37 14.51
N ASP A 180 -3.54 6.27 14.45
CA ASP A 180 -3.98 5.03 13.83
C ASP A 180 -4.83 4.26 14.83
N LEU A 181 -6.09 3.99 14.48
CA LEU A 181 -7.00 3.14 15.23
C LEU A 181 -7.37 1.92 14.39
N MET A 182 -7.66 0.83 15.07
CA MET A 182 -8.18 -0.36 14.42
C MET A 182 -9.56 -0.71 15.00
N TYR A 183 -10.48 -1.15 14.14
CA TYR A 183 -11.77 -1.69 14.53
C TYR A 183 -11.92 -3.14 14.07
N ALA A 184 -13.02 -3.78 14.45
CA ALA A 184 -13.24 -5.22 14.32
C ALA A 184 -12.14 -6.05 15.03
N LEU A 185 -11.63 -5.55 16.15
CA LEU A 185 -10.63 -6.21 16.97
C LEU A 185 -11.17 -7.50 17.61
N PRO A 186 -10.31 -8.42 18.05
CA PRO A 186 -10.76 -9.65 18.69
C PRO A 186 -11.76 -9.39 19.82
N GLN A 187 -12.96 -9.94 19.68
CA GLN A 187 -14.09 -9.80 20.61
C GLN A 187 -14.49 -8.33 20.89
N GLN A 188 -14.24 -7.40 19.96
CA GLN A 188 -14.65 -6.01 20.11
C GLN A 188 -16.16 -5.85 19.94
N THR A 189 -16.75 -5.00 20.78
CA THR A 189 -18.14 -4.60 20.72
C THR A 189 -18.30 -3.17 20.22
N LEU A 190 -19.50 -2.79 19.74
CA LEU A 190 -19.77 -1.40 19.33
C LEU A 190 -19.53 -0.36 20.44
N PRO A 191 -19.93 -0.59 21.71
CA PRO A 191 -19.61 0.33 22.81
C PRO A 191 -18.09 0.54 22.99
N GLU A 192 -17.28 -0.53 22.92
CA GLU A 192 -15.83 -0.43 23.05
C GLU A 192 -15.20 0.37 21.89
N LEU A 193 -15.71 0.20 20.65
CA LEU A 193 -15.27 1.03 19.54
C LEU A 193 -15.64 2.50 19.74
N ARG A 194 -16.87 2.79 20.20
CA ARG A 194 -17.30 4.16 20.50
C ARG A 194 -16.41 4.81 21.58
N GLU A 195 -15.98 4.06 22.60
CA GLU A 195 -15.08 4.53 23.62
C GLU A 195 -13.68 4.85 23.06
N ASP A 196 -13.12 3.97 22.22
CA ASP A 196 -11.84 4.21 21.52
C ASP A 196 -11.90 5.49 20.67
N LEU A 197 -12.95 5.65 19.85
CA LEU A 197 -13.15 6.84 19.02
C LEU A 197 -13.35 8.12 19.85
N ALA A 198 -14.17 8.08 20.88
CA ALA A 198 -14.39 9.21 21.78
C ALA A 198 -13.08 9.62 22.49
N THR A 199 -12.28 8.66 22.88
CA THR A 199 -10.96 8.91 23.48
C THR A 199 -10.02 9.57 22.45
N ALA A 200 -9.95 9.05 21.23
CA ALA A 200 -9.14 9.66 20.16
C ALA A 200 -9.56 11.10 19.88
N LEU A 201 -10.85 11.35 19.77
CA LEU A 201 -11.43 12.67 19.52
C LEU A 201 -11.13 13.68 20.63
N SER A 202 -10.97 13.22 21.88
CA SER A 202 -10.63 14.10 23.02
C SER A 202 -9.26 14.78 22.88
N PHE A 203 -8.33 14.20 22.10
CA PHE A 203 -7.04 14.81 21.77
C PHE A 203 -7.12 15.76 20.58
N ALA A 204 -8.30 15.88 19.96
CA ALA A 204 -8.55 16.76 18.81
C ALA A 204 -7.54 16.57 17.65
N PRO A 205 -7.15 15.34 17.27
CA PRO A 205 -6.15 15.12 16.25
C PRO A 205 -6.60 15.75 14.92
N PRO A 206 -5.70 16.35 14.13
CA PRO A 206 -6.08 16.84 12.80
C PRO A 206 -6.32 15.72 11.77
N HIS A 207 -5.88 14.51 12.05
CA HIS A 207 -6.03 13.35 11.17
C HIS A 207 -6.26 12.07 11.98
N LEU A 208 -7.09 11.18 11.47
CA LEU A 208 -7.37 9.84 12.01
C LEU A 208 -7.33 8.80 10.89
N SER A 209 -6.65 7.70 11.14
CA SER A 209 -6.73 6.50 10.30
C SER A 209 -7.50 5.41 11.06
N CYS A 210 -8.56 4.89 10.48
CA CYS A 210 -9.39 3.83 11.06
C CYS A 210 -9.35 2.59 10.18
N TYR A 211 -8.59 1.58 10.60
CA TYR A 211 -8.37 0.35 9.83
C TYR A 211 -9.22 -0.79 10.35
N HIS A 212 -9.85 -1.52 9.42
CA HIS A 212 -10.44 -2.83 9.74
C HIS A 212 -9.31 -3.84 10.00
N LEU A 213 -9.39 -4.61 11.10
CA LEU A 213 -8.45 -5.71 11.33
C LEU A 213 -8.65 -6.80 10.27
N THR A 214 -7.68 -6.97 9.39
CA THR A 214 -7.65 -8.01 8.36
C THR A 214 -6.67 -9.13 8.76
N LEU A 215 -7.04 -10.37 8.51
CA LEU A 215 -6.18 -11.53 8.78
C LEU A 215 -5.30 -11.78 7.56
N GLU A 216 -4.20 -11.02 7.47
CA GLU A 216 -3.32 -11.01 6.32
C GLU A 216 -2.55 -12.33 6.15
N PRO A 217 -2.40 -12.85 4.92
CA PRO A 217 -1.59 -14.04 4.64
C PRO A 217 -0.18 -13.94 5.24
N ASN A 218 0.40 -15.07 5.62
CA ASN A 218 1.73 -15.16 6.22
C ASN A 218 1.89 -14.49 7.61
N THR A 219 0.79 -14.13 8.27
CA THR A 219 0.78 -13.65 9.65
C THR A 219 0.44 -14.75 10.66
N LEU A 220 0.75 -14.52 11.93
CA LEU A 220 0.32 -15.44 12.99
C LEU A 220 -1.20 -15.49 13.12
N PHE A 221 -1.89 -14.37 12.90
CA PHE A 221 -3.35 -14.31 12.92
C PHE A 221 -4.01 -15.08 11.80
N ALA A 222 -3.41 -15.13 10.60
CA ALA A 222 -3.91 -16.01 9.54
C ALA A 222 -3.71 -17.49 9.88
N ARG A 223 -2.61 -17.84 10.56
CA ARG A 223 -2.31 -19.21 10.96
C ARG A 223 -3.13 -19.66 12.17
N PHE A 224 -3.39 -18.76 13.11
CA PHE A 224 -4.12 -18.98 14.36
C PHE A 224 -5.15 -17.85 14.55
N PRO A 225 -6.28 -17.89 13.81
CA PRO A 225 -7.23 -16.78 13.78
C PRO A 225 -7.83 -16.52 15.16
N PRO A 226 -7.77 -15.29 15.67
CA PRO A 226 -8.54 -14.92 16.83
C PRO A 226 -10.04 -14.85 16.49
N LYS A 227 -10.91 -14.91 17.51
CA LYS A 227 -12.33 -14.68 17.29
C LYS A 227 -12.54 -13.17 17.04
N VAL A 228 -12.80 -12.79 15.80
CA VAL A 228 -13.16 -11.44 15.39
C VAL A 228 -14.68 -11.27 15.28
N PRO A 229 -15.21 -10.02 15.26
CA PRO A 229 -16.60 -9.74 14.90
C PRO A 229 -16.96 -10.35 13.54
N ASP A 230 -18.23 -10.74 13.39
CA ASP A 230 -18.78 -11.13 12.10
C ASP A 230 -18.92 -9.92 11.15
N ASP A 231 -19.25 -10.18 9.89
CA ASP A 231 -19.31 -9.16 8.85
C ASP A 231 -20.39 -8.10 9.13
N ASP A 232 -21.55 -8.50 9.69
CA ASP A 232 -22.62 -7.57 10.06
C ASP A 232 -22.17 -6.61 11.16
N LEU A 233 -21.53 -7.13 12.19
CA LEU A 233 -20.97 -6.30 13.27
C LEU A 233 -19.81 -5.43 12.77
N ALA A 234 -18.96 -5.95 11.91
CA ALA A 234 -17.87 -5.17 11.30
C ALA A 234 -18.39 -4.04 10.41
N ALA A 235 -19.45 -4.28 9.64
CA ALA A 235 -20.16 -3.25 8.86
C ALA A 235 -20.75 -2.17 9.77
N ALA A 236 -21.46 -2.57 10.85
CA ALA A 236 -22.00 -1.63 11.83
C ALA A 236 -20.90 -0.82 12.55
N MET A 237 -19.70 -1.39 12.73
CA MET A 237 -18.54 -0.68 13.24
C MET A 237 -18.03 0.37 12.26
N LEU A 238 -17.97 0.06 10.96
CA LEU A 238 -17.59 1.03 9.92
C LEU A 238 -18.59 2.19 9.87
N ASP A 239 -19.89 1.91 9.92
CA ASP A 239 -20.93 2.94 9.97
C ASP A 239 -20.76 3.82 11.22
N THR A 240 -20.44 3.23 12.38
CA THR A 240 -20.17 3.95 13.63
C THR A 240 -18.95 4.89 13.49
N VAL A 241 -17.89 4.47 12.82
CA VAL A 241 -16.75 5.35 12.51
C VAL A 241 -17.23 6.55 11.69
N GLY A 242 -18.02 6.31 10.63
CA GLY A 242 -18.60 7.36 9.79
C GLY A 242 -19.48 8.35 10.56
N GLU A 243 -20.37 7.83 11.43
CA GLU A 243 -21.25 8.65 12.27
C GLU A 243 -20.47 9.56 13.23
N MET A 244 -19.45 9.02 13.89
CA MET A 244 -18.71 9.77 14.92
C MET A 244 -17.71 10.77 14.33
N LEU A 245 -17.16 10.51 13.16
CA LEU A 245 -16.15 11.37 12.54
C LEU A 245 -16.73 12.37 11.54
N GLY A 246 -17.78 12.01 10.81
CA GLY A 246 -18.30 12.74 9.65
C GLY A 246 -18.79 14.17 9.88
N GLY A 247 -18.99 14.60 11.15
CA GLY A 247 -19.36 15.98 11.47
C GLY A 247 -18.16 16.95 11.56
N THR A 248 -16.95 16.42 11.72
CA THR A 248 -15.73 17.20 11.98
C THR A 248 -14.62 16.92 10.99
N TYR A 249 -14.60 15.70 10.46
CA TYR A 249 -13.55 15.20 9.56
C TYR A 249 -14.16 14.86 8.21
N GLU A 250 -13.38 15.06 7.16
CA GLU A 250 -13.64 14.57 5.81
C GLU A 250 -13.04 13.17 5.66
N ASN A 251 -13.88 12.17 5.29
CA ASN A 251 -13.36 10.89 4.83
C ASN A 251 -12.85 11.08 3.41
N TYR A 252 -11.55 11.22 3.22
CA TYR A 252 -10.98 11.54 1.91
C TYR A 252 -10.45 10.30 1.16
N GLU A 253 -10.22 9.20 1.89
CA GLU A 253 -9.88 7.89 1.31
C GLU A 253 -10.42 6.76 2.19
N VAL A 254 -10.26 5.50 1.76
CA VAL A 254 -10.88 4.31 2.36
C VAL A 254 -10.79 4.25 3.88
N SER A 255 -9.63 4.58 4.46
CA SER A 255 -9.37 4.44 5.90
C SER A 255 -9.13 5.77 6.61
N ALA A 256 -8.92 6.86 5.88
CA ALA A 256 -8.42 8.10 6.45
C ALA A 256 -9.45 9.22 6.52
N TRP A 257 -9.40 9.92 7.64
CA TRP A 257 -10.24 11.03 8.01
C TRP A 257 -9.38 12.22 8.40
N ALA A 258 -9.62 13.37 7.82
CA ALA A 258 -8.83 14.57 8.07
C ALA A 258 -9.70 15.81 8.26
N ARG A 259 -9.24 16.75 9.09
CA ARG A 259 -9.74 18.11 9.06
C ARG A 259 -9.29 18.83 7.78
N PRO A 260 -10.00 19.83 7.30
CA PRO A 260 -9.56 20.61 6.14
C PRO A 260 -8.10 21.06 6.26
N GLY A 261 -7.30 20.82 5.22
CA GLY A 261 -5.88 21.17 5.17
C GLY A 261 -4.91 20.17 5.84
N HIS A 262 -5.41 19.04 6.43
CA HIS A 262 -4.58 18.07 7.14
C HIS A 262 -4.57 16.66 6.52
N ARG A 263 -5.00 16.53 5.25
CA ARG A 263 -4.85 15.27 4.50
C ARG A 263 -3.38 14.92 4.37
N ALA A 264 -3.01 13.65 4.54
CA ALA A 264 -1.62 13.18 4.41
C ALA A 264 -1.14 13.33 2.96
N GLN A 265 -0.20 14.25 2.72
CA GLN A 265 0.25 14.58 1.37
C GLN A 265 1.01 13.41 0.73
N HIS A 266 1.76 12.66 1.54
CA HIS A 266 2.46 11.48 1.07
C HIS A 266 1.48 10.42 0.55
N ASN A 267 0.43 10.11 1.31
CA ASN A 267 -0.60 9.15 0.91
C ASN A 267 -1.37 9.65 -0.33
N LEU A 268 -1.69 10.94 -0.39
CA LEU A 268 -2.32 11.52 -1.58
C LEU A 268 -1.46 11.35 -2.82
N ASN A 269 -0.12 11.51 -2.72
CA ASN A 269 0.77 11.26 -3.85
C ASN A 269 0.65 9.80 -4.35
N TYR A 270 0.56 8.81 -3.45
CA TYR A 270 0.31 7.42 -3.84
C TYR A 270 -1.05 7.23 -4.51
N TRP A 271 -2.11 7.72 -3.87
CA TRP A 271 -3.46 7.55 -4.39
C TRP A 271 -3.68 8.25 -5.73
N MET A 272 -2.97 9.34 -5.99
CA MET A 272 -2.91 10.00 -7.30
C MET A 272 -1.87 9.40 -8.24
N PHE A 273 -1.38 8.20 -7.96
CA PHE A 273 -0.42 7.46 -8.76
C PHE A 273 0.89 8.23 -9.02
N GLY A 274 1.33 9.04 -8.06
CA GLY A 274 2.62 9.72 -8.09
C GLY A 274 3.81 8.76 -8.02
N ASP A 275 5.02 9.29 -8.24
CA ASP A 275 6.25 8.53 -8.11
C ASP A 275 6.75 8.57 -6.66
N TYR A 276 7.47 7.52 -6.30
CA TYR A 276 8.16 7.46 -5.03
C TYR A 276 9.46 6.65 -5.12
N LEU A 277 10.51 7.21 -4.52
CA LEU A 277 11.79 6.53 -4.32
C LEU A 277 11.73 5.81 -2.98
N GLY A 278 11.86 4.48 -3.00
CA GLY A 278 11.97 3.67 -1.79
C GLY A 278 13.43 3.45 -1.39
N LEU A 279 13.77 3.76 -0.13
CA LEU A 279 15.07 3.56 0.50
C LEU A 279 14.91 2.66 1.72
N GLY A 280 15.84 1.75 1.95
CA GLY A 280 15.81 0.89 3.12
C GLY A 280 15.36 -0.55 2.82
N ALA A 281 15.60 -1.44 3.80
CA ALA A 281 15.37 -2.88 3.66
C ALA A 281 13.89 -3.20 3.42
N GLY A 282 13.58 -3.75 2.24
CA GLY A 282 12.22 -4.09 1.84
C GLY A 282 11.39 -2.91 1.34
N ALA A 283 11.98 -1.71 1.17
CA ALA A 283 11.29 -0.59 0.58
C ALA A 283 10.94 -0.88 -0.89
N HIS A 284 9.73 -0.46 -1.27
CA HIS A 284 9.29 -0.47 -2.66
C HIS A 284 9.46 0.92 -3.28
N GLY A 285 9.58 0.96 -4.61
CA GLY A 285 9.66 2.19 -5.39
C GLY A 285 8.84 2.10 -6.66
N LYS A 286 8.34 3.25 -7.12
CA LYS A 286 7.73 3.44 -8.44
C LYS A 286 8.32 4.69 -9.07
N LEU A 287 8.98 4.55 -10.20
CA LEU A 287 9.59 5.67 -10.90
C LEU A 287 9.15 5.69 -12.36
N SER A 288 8.69 6.84 -12.81
CA SER A 288 8.32 7.11 -14.19
C SER A 288 9.50 7.71 -14.96
N PHE A 289 9.69 7.23 -16.18
CA PHE A 289 10.62 7.75 -17.20
C PHE A 289 9.82 8.21 -18.42
N PRO A 290 10.38 8.95 -19.36
CA PRO A 290 9.63 9.45 -20.51
C PRO A 290 8.88 8.37 -21.30
N ASP A 291 9.34 7.12 -21.26
CA ASP A 291 8.85 6.00 -22.08
C ASP A 291 8.40 4.76 -21.29
N ARG A 292 8.54 4.76 -19.97
CA ARG A 292 8.20 3.60 -19.12
C ARG A 292 7.99 3.99 -17.67
N ILE A 293 7.38 3.08 -16.92
CA ILE A 293 7.34 3.09 -15.45
C ILE A 293 8.08 1.85 -14.96
N ILE A 294 8.91 2.00 -13.92
CA ILE A 294 9.54 0.87 -13.24
C ILE A 294 8.99 0.68 -11.84
N ARG A 295 9.00 -0.56 -11.39
CA ARG A 295 8.80 -0.96 -9.99
C ARG A 295 10.11 -1.48 -9.44
N GLN A 296 10.46 -1.03 -8.25
CA GLN A 296 11.64 -1.49 -7.54
C GLN A 296 11.24 -2.07 -6.18
N ALA A 297 11.95 -3.10 -5.73
CA ALA A 297 11.90 -3.56 -4.35
C ALA A 297 13.32 -3.79 -3.86
N LYS A 298 13.63 -3.29 -2.68
CA LYS A 298 14.92 -3.48 -2.03
C LYS A 298 14.98 -4.85 -1.33
N PHE A 299 16.18 -5.39 -1.11
CA PHE A 299 16.34 -6.63 -0.34
C PHE A 299 15.64 -6.53 1.01
N ARG A 300 14.79 -7.52 1.33
CA ARG A 300 13.92 -7.49 2.51
C ARG A 300 14.67 -7.67 3.83
N HIS A 301 15.70 -8.54 3.85
CA HIS A 301 16.45 -8.81 5.09
C HIS A 301 17.44 -7.67 5.38
N PRO A 302 17.41 -7.02 6.56
CA PRO A 302 18.19 -5.80 6.86
C PRO A 302 19.68 -5.95 6.57
N ARG A 303 20.31 -7.03 7.05
CA ARG A 303 21.73 -7.28 6.83
C ARG A 303 22.08 -7.40 5.35
N ARG A 304 21.30 -8.17 4.58
CA ARG A 304 21.52 -8.32 3.14
C ARG A 304 21.34 -6.99 2.40
N TYR A 305 20.33 -6.20 2.82
CA TYR A 305 20.13 -4.88 2.28
C TYR A 305 21.37 -3.99 2.51
N MET A 306 21.85 -3.91 3.76
CA MET A 306 23.01 -3.08 4.10
C MET A 306 24.26 -3.48 3.28
N GLU A 307 24.56 -4.78 3.21
CA GLU A 307 25.69 -5.31 2.41
C GLU A 307 25.54 -4.94 0.93
N ALA A 308 24.35 -5.09 0.36
CA ALA A 308 24.06 -4.81 -1.05
C ALA A 308 24.07 -3.30 -1.34
N ALA A 309 23.51 -2.48 -0.45
CA ALA A 309 23.47 -1.02 -0.59
C ALA A 309 24.87 -0.42 -0.60
N LEU A 310 25.74 -0.83 0.32
CA LEU A 310 27.15 -0.42 0.36
C LEU A 310 27.95 -0.87 -0.88
N ALA A 311 27.49 -1.93 -1.55
CA ALA A 311 28.05 -2.39 -2.81
C ALA A 311 27.37 -1.76 -4.06
N GLY A 312 26.42 -0.85 -3.89
CA GLY A 312 25.74 -0.10 -4.96
C GLY A 312 24.64 -0.85 -5.70
N HIS A 313 24.05 -1.92 -5.12
CA HIS A 313 23.00 -2.73 -5.76
C HIS A 313 21.91 -3.18 -4.78
N ALA A 314 21.28 -2.24 -4.09
CA ALA A 314 20.26 -2.48 -3.06
C ALA A 314 18.94 -3.11 -3.56
N CYS A 315 18.67 -3.07 -4.88
CA CYS A 315 17.44 -3.62 -5.45
C CYS A 315 17.49 -5.14 -5.61
N GLU A 316 16.45 -5.82 -5.15
CA GLU A 316 16.16 -7.23 -5.42
C GLU A 316 15.28 -7.37 -6.68
N ILE A 317 14.36 -6.41 -6.89
CA ILE A 317 13.50 -6.29 -8.06
C ILE A 317 13.72 -4.90 -8.68
N ASP A 318 13.87 -4.85 -10.00
CA ASP A 318 13.93 -3.62 -10.80
C ASP A 318 13.36 -3.95 -12.19
N GLU A 319 12.05 -3.74 -12.37
CA GLU A 319 11.32 -4.21 -13.53
C GLU A 319 10.42 -3.12 -14.11
N ALA A 320 10.33 -3.07 -15.44
CA ALA A 320 9.38 -2.22 -16.12
C ALA A 320 7.95 -2.78 -16.00
N VAL A 321 7.00 -1.92 -15.62
CA VAL A 321 5.59 -2.26 -15.59
C VAL A 321 5.08 -2.44 -17.02
N LYS A 322 4.36 -3.52 -17.26
CA LYS A 322 3.74 -3.75 -18.58
C LYS A 322 2.64 -2.73 -18.81
N PRO A 323 2.56 -2.11 -19.99
CA PRO A 323 1.48 -1.14 -20.29
C PRO A 323 0.06 -1.70 -20.07
N ALA A 324 -0.13 -3.01 -20.22
CA ALA A 324 -1.43 -3.66 -19.98
C ALA A 324 -1.85 -3.68 -18.50
N ASP A 325 -0.88 -3.62 -17.56
CA ASP A 325 -1.14 -3.67 -16.12
C ASP A 325 -1.42 -2.27 -15.55
N LEU A 326 -0.96 -1.21 -16.22
CA LEU A 326 -1.07 0.19 -15.75
C LEU A 326 -2.50 0.66 -15.49
N PRO A 327 -3.54 0.29 -16.30
CA PRO A 327 -4.92 0.64 -15.98
C PRO A 327 -5.36 0.13 -14.60
N PHE A 328 -5.07 -1.12 -14.29
CA PHE A 328 -5.41 -1.70 -13.00
C PHE A 328 -4.60 -1.05 -11.86
N GLU A 329 -3.28 -0.90 -12.03
CA GLU A 329 -2.43 -0.27 -11.01
C GLU A 329 -2.85 1.18 -10.70
N PHE A 330 -3.23 1.95 -11.72
CA PHE A 330 -3.75 3.30 -11.52
C PHE A 330 -5.06 3.30 -10.75
N MET A 331 -6.05 2.48 -11.18
CA MET A 331 -7.36 2.44 -10.56
C MET A 331 -7.30 1.90 -9.12
N LEU A 332 -6.42 0.95 -8.84
CA LEU A 332 -6.15 0.41 -7.50
C LEU A 332 -5.80 1.52 -6.50
N ASN A 333 -5.11 2.56 -6.95
CA ASN A 333 -4.75 3.72 -6.16
C ASN A 333 -5.84 4.81 -6.22
N ALA A 334 -6.23 5.24 -7.42
CA ALA A 334 -7.08 6.41 -7.60
C ALA A 334 -8.50 6.24 -7.04
N LEU A 335 -9.09 5.04 -7.17
CA LEU A 335 -10.45 4.77 -6.69
C LEU A 335 -10.54 4.60 -5.16
N ARG A 336 -9.43 4.69 -4.44
CA ARG A 336 -9.45 4.83 -2.97
C ARG A 336 -9.95 6.21 -2.53
N LEU A 337 -9.74 7.24 -3.36
CA LEU A 337 -10.16 8.61 -3.04
C LEU A 337 -11.67 8.75 -3.15
N THR A 338 -12.30 9.21 -2.07
CA THR A 338 -13.77 9.34 -1.98
C THR A 338 -14.34 10.41 -2.90
N GLU A 339 -13.57 11.49 -3.13
CA GLU A 339 -13.89 12.55 -4.08
C GLU A 339 -13.54 12.20 -5.52
N GLY A 340 -12.82 11.08 -5.72
CA GLY A 340 -12.29 10.69 -7.01
C GLY A 340 -11.07 11.52 -7.42
N VAL A 341 -10.70 11.41 -8.70
CA VAL A 341 -9.60 12.13 -9.33
C VAL A 341 -10.04 12.65 -10.69
N ASP A 342 -9.37 13.71 -11.17
CA ASP A 342 -9.59 14.21 -12.54
C ASP A 342 -9.35 13.08 -13.54
N ALA A 343 -10.22 12.93 -14.53
CA ALA A 343 -10.13 11.87 -15.53
C ALA A 343 -8.84 11.94 -16.37
N ASP A 344 -8.31 13.16 -16.57
CA ASP A 344 -7.06 13.38 -17.30
C ASP A 344 -5.83 12.87 -16.52
N LEU A 345 -5.96 12.72 -15.18
CA LEU A 345 -4.89 12.20 -14.34
C LEU A 345 -4.44 10.80 -14.79
N PHE A 346 -5.35 9.99 -15.36
CA PHE A 346 -4.96 8.69 -15.89
C PHE A 346 -3.86 8.81 -16.94
N ALA A 347 -4.04 9.70 -17.93
CA ALA A 347 -3.05 9.89 -18.98
C ALA A 347 -1.75 10.53 -18.42
N ASP A 348 -1.89 11.52 -17.56
CA ASP A 348 -0.76 12.24 -16.95
C ASP A 348 0.11 11.34 -16.04
N ARG A 349 -0.48 10.30 -15.46
CA ARG A 349 0.21 9.43 -14.47
C ARG A 349 0.62 8.06 -15.03
N THR A 350 0.02 7.63 -16.12
CA THR A 350 0.37 6.33 -16.75
C THR A 350 1.13 6.51 -18.07
N GLY A 351 1.08 7.69 -18.66
CA GLY A 351 1.60 7.94 -20.01
C GLY A 351 0.80 7.21 -21.10
N LEU A 352 -0.38 6.66 -20.77
CA LEU A 352 -1.28 5.99 -21.74
C LEU A 352 -2.44 6.90 -22.11
N SER A 353 -2.96 6.72 -23.34
CA SER A 353 -4.20 7.40 -23.75
C SER A 353 -5.40 6.88 -22.92
N SER A 354 -6.28 7.77 -22.44
CA SER A 354 -7.54 7.41 -21.77
C SER A 354 -8.47 6.53 -22.62
N ALA A 355 -8.21 6.45 -23.93
CA ALA A 355 -8.95 5.53 -24.81
C ALA A 355 -8.82 4.07 -24.42
N VAL A 356 -7.70 3.66 -23.77
CA VAL A 356 -7.46 2.25 -23.35
C VAL A 356 -8.40 1.79 -22.26
N ILE A 357 -8.91 2.70 -21.43
CA ILE A 357 -9.82 2.37 -20.32
C ILE A 357 -11.31 2.63 -20.63
N ARG A 358 -11.63 3.21 -21.79
CA ARG A 358 -12.99 3.68 -22.10
C ARG A 358 -14.07 2.60 -21.97
N VAL A 359 -13.79 1.39 -22.46
CA VAL A 359 -14.75 0.27 -22.40
C VAL A 359 -14.98 -0.16 -20.96
N LYS A 360 -13.91 -0.28 -20.19
CA LYS A 360 -13.95 -0.67 -18.77
C LYS A 360 -14.62 0.41 -17.91
N LEU A 361 -14.40 1.70 -18.20
CA LEU A 361 -15.13 2.80 -17.56
C LEU A 361 -16.64 2.69 -17.83
N ARG A 362 -17.05 2.47 -19.08
CA ARG A 362 -18.48 2.29 -19.41
C ARG A 362 -19.07 1.11 -18.64
N GLN A 363 -18.39 -0.03 -18.59
CA GLN A 363 -18.83 -1.20 -17.82
C GLN A 363 -18.99 -0.88 -16.32
N ALA A 364 -18.08 -0.12 -15.73
CA ALA A 364 -18.15 0.30 -14.33
C ALA A 364 -19.34 1.24 -14.06
N ILE A 365 -19.61 2.18 -14.97
CA ILE A 365 -20.75 3.11 -14.94
C ILE A 365 -22.06 2.33 -15.09
N ASP A 366 -22.17 1.45 -16.07
CA ASP A 366 -23.39 0.66 -16.33
C ASP A 366 -23.74 -0.28 -15.16
N ARG A 367 -22.73 -0.72 -14.38
CA ARG A 367 -22.91 -1.45 -13.10
C ARG A 367 -23.23 -0.55 -11.91
N GLY A 368 -23.25 0.77 -12.09
CA GLY A 368 -23.51 1.74 -11.02
C GLY A 368 -22.38 1.85 -9.99
N LEU A 369 -21.17 1.32 -10.27
CA LEU A 369 -20.03 1.34 -9.37
C LEU A 369 -19.19 2.63 -9.52
N LEU A 370 -19.19 3.24 -10.70
CA LEU A 370 -18.49 4.50 -11.00
C LEU A 370 -19.51 5.58 -11.39
N GLY A 371 -19.23 6.83 -11.04
CA GLY A 371 -20.02 7.99 -11.47
C GLY A 371 -19.91 8.19 -12.98
N ASP A 372 -20.90 8.85 -13.57
CA ASP A 372 -20.99 9.12 -15.01
C ASP A 372 -20.44 10.49 -15.44
N ASP A 373 -19.81 11.22 -14.50
CA ASP A 373 -19.13 12.48 -14.77
C ASP A 373 -17.88 12.21 -15.65
N PRO A 374 -17.82 12.75 -16.89
CA PRO A 374 -16.71 12.49 -17.79
C PRO A 374 -15.38 13.15 -17.35
N LEU A 375 -15.43 14.09 -16.41
CA LEU A 375 -14.27 14.83 -15.94
C LEU A 375 -13.67 14.23 -14.65
N VAL A 376 -14.41 13.37 -13.94
CA VAL A 376 -13.99 12.85 -12.62
C VAL A 376 -14.18 11.35 -12.54
N LEU A 377 -13.12 10.63 -12.26
CA LEU A 377 -13.17 9.21 -11.94
C LEU A 377 -13.48 9.07 -10.44
N ARG A 378 -14.77 8.91 -10.12
CA ARG A 378 -15.24 8.83 -8.73
C ARG A 378 -16.05 7.56 -8.51
N PRO A 379 -15.70 6.72 -7.51
CA PRO A 379 -16.56 5.62 -7.12
C PRO A 379 -17.87 6.15 -6.52
N THR A 380 -18.99 5.53 -6.88
CA THR A 380 -20.29 5.80 -6.24
C THR A 380 -20.27 5.29 -4.79
N PRO A 381 -21.28 5.59 -3.95
CA PRO A 381 -21.41 4.93 -2.65
C PRO A 381 -21.43 3.40 -2.76
N LEU A 382 -22.10 2.85 -3.79
CA LEU A 382 -22.07 1.42 -4.09
C LEU A 382 -20.68 0.95 -4.47
N GLY A 383 -19.99 1.70 -5.35
CA GLY A 383 -18.62 1.37 -5.77
C GLY A 383 -17.59 1.41 -4.64
N ARG A 384 -17.80 2.27 -3.63
CA ARG A 384 -16.95 2.28 -2.42
C ARG A 384 -17.17 1.03 -1.55
N ASN A 385 -18.42 0.61 -1.40
CA ASN A 385 -18.74 -0.59 -0.64
C ASN A 385 -18.27 -1.87 -1.35
N PHE A 386 -18.23 -1.85 -2.68
CA PHE A 386 -17.79 -2.96 -3.54
C PHE A 386 -16.54 -2.58 -4.36
N LEU A 387 -15.53 -1.99 -3.66
CA LEU A 387 -14.34 -1.49 -4.33
C LEU A 387 -13.57 -2.59 -5.06
N ASN A 388 -13.51 -3.80 -4.51
CA ASN A 388 -12.86 -4.95 -5.16
C ASN A 388 -13.55 -5.30 -6.48
N ASP A 389 -14.89 -5.39 -6.49
CA ASP A 389 -15.66 -5.66 -7.72
C ASP A 389 -15.48 -4.56 -8.77
N LEU A 390 -15.35 -3.31 -8.33
CA LEU A 390 -15.04 -2.19 -9.23
C LEU A 390 -13.64 -2.33 -9.81
N LEU A 391 -12.65 -2.70 -9.01
CA LEU A 391 -11.26 -2.84 -9.43
C LEU A 391 -11.04 -4.04 -10.37
N GLU A 392 -11.75 -5.15 -10.16
CA GLU A 392 -11.71 -6.32 -11.04
C GLU A 392 -12.03 -5.99 -12.50
N ILE A 393 -12.89 -5.00 -12.76
CA ILE A 393 -13.21 -4.54 -14.12
C ILE A 393 -11.94 -4.08 -14.87
N PHE A 394 -10.94 -3.56 -14.14
CA PHE A 394 -9.73 -2.99 -14.73
C PHE A 394 -8.57 -3.99 -14.84
N LEU A 395 -8.71 -5.21 -14.36
CA LEU A 395 -7.70 -6.26 -14.55
C LEU A 395 -7.37 -6.42 -16.04
N PRO A 396 -6.11 -6.73 -16.39
CA PRO A 396 -5.73 -7.06 -17.76
C PRO A 396 -6.62 -8.18 -18.29
N ASP A 397 -7.04 -8.05 -19.56
CA ASP A 397 -7.74 -9.14 -20.23
C ASP A 397 -6.78 -10.34 -20.30
N GLU A 398 -7.26 -11.55 -20.04
CA GLU A 398 -6.43 -12.75 -20.23
C GLU A 398 -5.95 -12.74 -21.69
N PRO A 399 -4.66 -13.02 -21.97
CA PRO A 399 -4.23 -13.18 -23.35
C PRO A 399 -5.09 -14.29 -23.95
N ASP A 400 -5.78 -13.97 -25.05
CA ASP A 400 -6.51 -14.96 -25.84
C ASP A 400 -5.61 -16.18 -25.95
N ARG A 401 -6.03 -17.32 -25.39
CA ARG A 401 -5.40 -18.60 -25.70
C ARG A 401 -5.53 -18.71 -27.20
N GLU A 402 -4.41 -18.54 -27.93
CA GLU A 402 -4.36 -18.65 -29.37
C GLU A 402 -5.24 -19.83 -29.78
N ALA A 403 -6.32 -19.52 -30.50
CA ALA A 403 -7.15 -20.52 -31.11
C ALA A 403 -6.21 -21.33 -32.01
N GLY A 404 -5.86 -22.52 -31.53
CA GLY A 404 -5.01 -23.42 -32.24
C GLY A 404 -5.56 -23.59 -33.63
N THR A 405 -4.85 -23.03 -34.59
CA THR A 405 -5.07 -23.32 -36.01
C THR A 405 -4.89 -24.81 -36.18
N GLY A 406 -6.03 -25.51 -36.27
CA GLY A 406 -6.06 -26.90 -36.63
C GLY A 406 -5.51 -27.04 -38.05
N GLU A 407 -4.27 -27.49 -38.18
CA GLU A 407 -3.81 -28.18 -39.36
C GLU A 407 -4.01 -29.67 -39.19
N GLU A 408 -5.10 -30.18 -39.77
CA GLU A 408 -5.22 -31.56 -40.16
C GLU A 408 -4.15 -31.89 -41.21
N GLY A 409 -3.26 -32.82 -40.88
CA GLY A 409 -2.22 -33.32 -41.76
C GLY A 409 -1.84 -34.76 -41.37
N SER A 410 -2.74 -35.69 -41.73
CA SER A 410 -2.48 -37.12 -41.88
C SER A 410 -1.05 -37.46 -42.29
N ARG A 411 -0.38 -38.42 -41.57
CA ARG A 411 0.19 -39.66 -42.12
C ARG A 411 0.74 -40.55 -41.01
N ARG A 412 0.15 -41.75 -40.97
CA ARG A 412 0.67 -42.93 -40.23
C ARG A 412 1.97 -43.40 -40.88
N ASP A 413 2.92 -43.85 -40.08
CA ASP A 413 3.49 -45.19 -40.22
C ASP A 413 4.24 -45.65 -38.96
N PRO A 414 4.20 -46.92 -38.62
CA PRO A 414 4.69 -47.48 -37.38
C PRO A 414 6.00 -48.26 -37.57
N ALA A 415 6.70 -48.44 -36.50
CA ALA A 415 7.72 -49.46 -36.21
C ALA A 415 9.16 -48.94 -35.98
N SER A 416 9.58 -49.04 -34.77
CA SER A 416 10.66 -49.96 -34.39
C SER A 416 10.98 -49.84 -32.88
N ARG A 417 10.97 -51.01 -32.31
CA ARG A 417 11.31 -51.41 -30.93
C ARG A 417 12.83 -51.46 -30.74
N GLU A 418 13.16 -51.52 -29.43
CA GLU A 418 14.38 -52.11 -28.83
C GLU A 418 15.60 -51.16 -28.71
N ALA A 419 16.37 -51.13 -27.70
CA ALA A 419 16.50 -51.76 -26.38
C ALA A 419 17.76 -51.22 -25.68
N ARG A 420 17.78 -51.36 -24.34
CA ARG A 420 18.96 -51.44 -23.44
C ARG A 420 19.65 -50.13 -23.06
N ALA A 421 20.00 -49.93 -21.87
CA ALA A 421 20.12 -50.50 -20.52
C ALA A 421 21.27 -49.76 -19.81
N GLU A 422 21.04 -49.46 -18.55
CA GLU A 422 21.98 -49.43 -17.41
C GLU A 422 23.15 -48.46 -17.37
N THR A 423 23.19 -47.62 -16.39
CA THR A 423 23.87 -47.59 -15.08
C THR A 423 23.93 -46.12 -14.64
N GLY A 424 23.64 -45.60 -13.46
CA GLY A 424 23.73 -46.05 -12.12
C GLY A 424 24.25 -44.90 -11.25
N VAL A 425 23.71 -44.73 -10.03
CA VAL A 425 24.20 -43.91 -8.89
C VAL A 425 23.84 -42.39 -8.94
N GLY A 426 23.03 -41.73 -8.12
CA GLY A 426 22.59 -41.93 -6.75
C GLY A 426 22.71 -40.61 -5.99
N GLY A 427 21.56 -40.02 -5.58
CA GLY A 427 21.53 -38.86 -4.66
C GLY A 427 20.12 -38.24 -4.60
N PRO A 428 19.61 -37.86 -3.44
CA PRO A 428 18.18 -37.86 -3.18
C PRO A 428 17.44 -36.62 -3.63
N HIS A 429 16.43 -36.82 -4.46
CA HIS A 429 15.41 -35.82 -4.78
C HIS A 429 14.37 -35.73 -3.66
N VAL A 430 14.19 -34.52 -3.08
CA VAL A 430 13.01 -34.18 -2.30
C VAL A 430 11.87 -33.88 -3.28
N ARG A 431 10.86 -34.74 -3.27
CA ARG A 431 9.64 -34.58 -4.06
C ARG A 431 8.76 -33.50 -3.45
N ASN A 432 8.48 -32.48 -4.24
CA ASN A 432 7.40 -31.55 -4.01
C ASN A 432 6.10 -32.22 -4.51
N GLN A 433 5.16 -32.47 -3.60
CA GLN A 433 3.86 -33.04 -3.94
C GLN A 433 2.88 -31.93 -4.31
N GLY A 434 2.24 -32.13 -5.46
CA GLY A 434 1.38 -31.20 -6.15
C GLY A 434 0.12 -30.76 -5.41
N ALA A 435 -0.24 -29.53 -5.66
CA ALA A 435 -1.55 -28.98 -5.37
C ALA A 435 -2.59 -29.59 -6.34
N ARG A 436 -3.66 -30.15 -5.78
CA ARG A 436 -4.81 -30.65 -6.54
C ARG A 436 -5.69 -29.46 -6.93
N GLU A 437 -5.90 -29.29 -8.23
CA GLU A 437 -6.96 -28.44 -8.77
C GLU A 437 -8.33 -29.04 -8.43
N VAL A 438 -9.21 -28.22 -7.87
CA VAL A 438 -10.62 -28.50 -7.69
C VAL A 438 -11.39 -27.70 -8.75
N PRO A 439 -12.16 -28.33 -9.65
CA PRO A 439 -12.92 -27.59 -10.64
C PRO A 439 -14.16 -26.94 -10.01
N VAL A 440 -14.28 -25.63 -10.13
CA VAL A 440 -15.47 -24.86 -9.75
C VAL A 440 -16.52 -25.02 -10.85
N ARG A 441 -17.63 -25.67 -10.51
CA ARG A 441 -18.82 -25.83 -11.35
C ARG A 441 -19.72 -24.62 -11.12
N VAL A 442 -19.88 -23.79 -12.13
CA VAL A 442 -20.83 -22.68 -12.11
C VAL A 442 -22.21 -23.23 -12.49
N GLU A 443 -23.13 -23.35 -11.55
CA GLU A 443 -24.58 -23.53 -11.82
C GLU A 443 -25.27 -22.17 -11.78
N ARG A 444 -25.85 -21.80 -12.91
CA ARG A 444 -26.79 -20.67 -13.00
C ARG A 444 -28.11 -21.09 -12.37
N LEU A 445 -28.51 -20.44 -11.31
CA LEU A 445 -29.90 -20.43 -10.84
C LEU A 445 -30.46 -19.03 -11.05
N ALA A 446 -31.47 -18.96 -11.92
CA ALA A 446 -32.36 -17.82 -12.06
C ALA A 446 -33.43 -17.90 -10.97
N GLY A 447 -33.78 -16.76 -10.38
CA GLY A 447 -35.01 -16.63 -9.60
C GLY A 447 -34.88 -15.83 -8.31
N ASP A 448 -35.37 -14.63 -8.39
CA ASP A 448 -36.07 -13.79 -7.40
C ASP A 448 -35.65 -13.72 -5.92
N ALA A 449 -35.66 -12.46 -5.50
CA ALA A 449 -35.84 -11.91 -4.18
C ALA A 449 -34.58 -11.45 -3.42
N ALA A 450 -34.66 -10.16 -3.07
CA ALA A 450 -33.72 -9.41 -2.28
C ALA A 450 -33.21 -10.16 -1.03
N ALA A 451 -31.91 -10.44 -1.03
CA ALA A 451 -31.16 -10.80 0.17
C ALA A 451 -30.19 -9.67 0.52
N PRO A 452 -29.92 -9.41 1.80
CA PRO A 452 -29.13 -8.25 2.24
C PRO A 452 -27.67 -8.35 1.80
N ALA A 453 -27.11 -7.18 1.50
CA ALA A 453 -25.82 -6.94 0.84
C ALA A 453 -24.55 -7.40 1.59
N ALA A 454 -24.67 -8.13 2.69
CA ALA A 454 -23.57 -8.40 3.63
C ALA A 454 -22.70 -9.63 3.32
N GLU A 455 -23.16 -10.57 2.50
CA GLU A 455 -22.48 -11.88 2.39
C GLU A 455 -21.30 -11.99 1.42
N ARG A 456 -20.88 -10.92 0.72
CA ARG A 456 -19.88 -11.04 -0.36
C ARG A 456 -18.53 -10.36 -0.15
N GLN A 457 -18.25 -9.83 1.02
CA GLN A 457 -16.96 -9.12 1.24
C GLN A 457 -15.80 -10.01 1.72
N ALA A 458 -16.02 -11.29 2.02
CA ALA A 458 -15.08 -12.09 2.79
C ALA A 458 -14.05 -12.94 1.99
N GLU A 459 -14.19 -13.17 0.68
CA GLU A 459 -13.46 -14.29 0.05
C GLU A 459 -12.55 -13.99 -1.15
N HIS A 460 -12.37 -12.76 -1.61
CA HIS A 460 -11.59 -12.57 -2.84
C HIS A 460 -10.43 -11.58 -2.69
N GLY A 461 -9.25 -12.11 -2.38
CA GLY A 461 -7.99 -11.45 -2.66
C GLY A 461 -7.66 -11.60 -4.16
N ILE A 462 -7.30 -10.51 -4.83
CA ILE A 462 -6.85 -10.55 -6.23
C ILE A 462 -5.41 -11.01 -6.27
N THR A 463 -5.13 -12.09 -7.01
CA THR A 463 -3.76 -12.58 -7.23
C THR A 463 -3.20 -11.92 -8.49
N LEU A 464 -2.23 -11.03 -8.34
CA LEU A 464 -1.40 -10.56 -9.44
C LEU A 464 -0.32 -11.61 -9.79
N PRO A 465 0.28 -11.59 -10.99
CA PRO A 465 1.33 -12.52 -11.41
C PRO A 465 2.51 -12.64 -10.43
N ASN A 466 2.68 -11.70 -9.51
CA ASN A 466 3.75 -11.63 -8.52
C ASN A 466 3.26 -11.72 -7.05
N GLY A 467 2.05 -12.21 -6.80
CA GLY A 467 1.49 -12.44 -5.46
C GLY A 467 0.18 -11.72 -5.18
N VAL A 468 -0.53 -12.17 -4.15
CA VAL A 468 -1.78 -11.56 -3.67
C VAL A 468 -1.46 -10.20 -3.04
N VAL A 469 -2.01 -9.12 -3.59
CA VAL A 469 -1.95 -7.80 -2.96
C VAL A 469 -3.29 -7.57 -2.24
N PRO A 470 -3.34 -7.56 -0.91
CA PRO A 470 -4.55 -7.24 -0.18
C PRO A 470 -4.92 -5.77 -0.45
N LEU A 471 -6.13 -5.53 -0.94
CA LEU A 471 -6.60 -4.20 -1.34
C LEU A 471 -6.72 -3.18 -0.20
N LYS A 472 -6.55 -3.59 1.05
CA LYS A 472 -6.67 -2.70 2.23
C LYS A 472 -5.36 -2.10 2.74
N ARG A 473 -4.20 -2.55 2.24
CA ARG A 473 -2.89 -2.07 2.68
C ARG A 473 -1.90 -2.03 1.52
N MET A 474 -2.04 -1.07 0.63
CA MET A 474 -0.89 -0.50 -0.06
C MET A 474 -0.51 0.74 0.76
N GLU A 475 0.11 0.52 1.90
CA GLU A 475 0.91 1.56 2.52
C GLU A 475 2.29 1.55 1.88
N PRO A 476 2.91 2.73 1.84
CA PRO A 476 4.16 3.00 1.14
C PRO A 476 5.30 2.12 1.56
#